data_b20e651e1d87a113a7cfea0abf4c46fa
#
_entry.id   b20e651e1d87a113a7cfea0abf4c46fa
#
_cell.length_a   1.000
_cell.length_b   1.000
_cell.length_c   1.000
_cell.angle_alpha   90.00
_cell.angle_beta   90.00
_cell.angle_gamma   90.00
#
_symmetry.space_group_name_H-M   'P 1'
#
loop_
_entity.id
_entity.type
_entity.pdbx_description
1 polymer ?
#
loop_
_entity_poly.entity_id
_entity_poly.type
_entity_poly.pdbx_seq_one_letter_code
_entity_poly.pdbx_strand_id
1 'polypeptide(L)'
;MEVKTKNFKNVLLHWYKNNKREYPWRNNSDPWSIYLLEVISQQTQLDRADKYFNKFIKEFPTPNDMATTSFKKVLTMWSGLGYNSRAKRMFESSKIIAEKSFDDLYPDFQQLPGVGPYTENAILSFAYNEQVIAEAVSYTHLRAHETV
;
A
#
# COMPACT_ATOMS: atom_id res chain seq x y z
N MET A 1 10.17 -20.41 27.18
CA MET A 1 10.13 -19.43 26.09
C MET A 1 8.86 -19.52 25.22
N GLU A 2 8.44 -20.69 24.82
CA GLU A 2 7.23 -20.87 24.00
C GLU A 2 5.93 -20.41 24.66
N VAL A 3 5.76 -20.60 25.98
CA VAL A 3 4.54 -20.21 26.70
C VAL A 3 4.35 -18.69 26.76
N LYS A 4 5.42 -17.90 26.89
CA LYS A 4 5.36 -16.44 26.92
C LYS A 4 5.01 -15.87 25.55
N THR A 5 5.55 -16.45 24.48
CA THR A 5 5.30 -16.03 23.10
C THR A 5 3.86 -16.33 22.67
N LYS A 6 3.33 -17.49 23.09
CA LYS A 6 1.95 -17.90 22.81
C LYS A 6 0.94 -17.00 23.53
N ASN A 7 1.27 -16.58 24.76
CA ASN A 7 0.42 -15.66 25.52
C ASN A 7 0.42 -14.25 24.90
N PHE A 8 1.58 -13.74 24.49
CA PHE A 8 1.69 -12.45 23.80
C PHE A 8 0.88 -12.41 22.49
N LYS A 9 0.99 -13.45 21.67
CA LYS A 9 0.22 -13.58 20.42
C LYS A 9 -1.29 -13.52 20.70
N ASN A 10 -1.76 -14.25 21.70
CA ASN A 10 -3.18 -14.27 22.06
C ASN A 10 -3.69 -12.92 22.57
N VAL A 11 -2.90 -12.25 23.41
CA VAL A 11 -3.22 -10.91 23.91
C VAL A 11 -3.27 -9.90 22.75
N LEU A 12 -2.29 -9.94 21.85
CA LEU A 12 -2.23 -9.06 20.70
C LEU A 12 -3.42 -9.29 19.74
N LEU A 13 -3.76 -10.54 19.47
CA LEU A 13 -4.91 -10.88 18.62
C LEU A 13 -6.23 -10.44 19.23
N HIS A 14 -6.37 -10.62 20.55
CA HIS A 14 -7.57 -10.18 21.26
C HIS A 14 -7.70 -8.66 21.23
N TRP A 15 -6.62 -7.94 21.53
CA TRP A 15 -6.57 -6.49 21.45
C TRP A 15 -6.91 -6.01 20.03
N TYR A 16 -6.32 -6.60 19.02
CA TYR A 16 -6.55 -6.24 17.61
C TYR A 16 -8.01 -6.42 17.20
N LYS A 17 -8.63 -7.55 17.57
CA LYS A 17 -10.05 -7.80 17.27
C LYS A 17 -10.97 -6.71 17.82
N ASN A 18 -10.63 -6.17 19.01
CA ASN A 18 -11.47 -5.17 19.69
C ASN A 18 -11.14 -3.73 19.29
N ASN A 19 -9.96 -3.47 18.73
CA ASN A 19 -9.46 -2.12 18.47
C ASN A 19 -9.14 -1.84 17.01
N LYS A 20 -9.23 -2.84 16.10
CA LYS A 20 -8.98 -2.61 14.68
C LYS A 20 -9.96 -1.60 14.11
N ARG A 21 -9.44 -0.67 13.33
CA ARG A 21 -10.29 0.23 12.55
C ARG A 21 -10.91 -0.53 11.38
N GLU A 22 -12.20 -0.37 11.18
CA GLU A 22 -12.90 -0.97 10.04
C GLU A 22 -12.83 -0.02 8.85
N TYR A 23 -12.16 -0.48 7.80
CA TYR A 23 -12.12 0.19 6.51
C TYR A 23 -12.58 -0.80 5.42
N PRO A 24 -13.36 -0.36 4.42
CA PRO A 24 -13.86 -1.26 3.36
C PRO A 24 -12.76 -2.01 2.60
N TRP A 25 -11.58 -1.40 2.45
CA TRP A 25 -10.45 -1.98 1.73
C TRP A 25 -9.69 -3.06 2.51
N ARG A 26 -9.93 -3.24 3.82
CA ARG A 26 -9.22 -4.25 4.64
C ARG A 26 -9.45 -5.69 4.20
N ASN A 27 -10.56 -5.95 3.56
CA ASN A 27 -10.92 -7.29 3.06
C ASN A 27 -10.61 -7.46 1.56
N ASN A 28 -9.94 -6.49 0.95
CA ASN A 28 -9.58 -6.54 -0.45
C ASN A 28 -8.20 -7.17 -0.62
N SER A 29 -8.10 -8.13 -1.53
CA SER A 29 -6.86 -8.80 -1.92
C SER A 29 -6.43 -8.49 -3.36
N ASP A 30 -7.11 -7.56 -4.03
CA ASP A 30 -6.73 -7.11 -5.36
C ASP A 30 -5.41 -6.34 -5.34
N PRO A 31 -4.37 -6.77 -6.08
CA PRO A 31 -3.05 -6.13 -6.04
C PRO A 31 -3.08 -4.65 -6.44
N TRP A 32 -3.91 -4.27 -7.40
CA TRP A 32 -4.04 -2.89 -7.83
C TRP A 32 -4.61 -1.99 -6.73
N SER A 33 -5.67 -2.45 -6.06
CA SER A 33 -6.26 -1.74 -4.93
C SER A 33 -5.27 -1.56 -3.79
N ILE A 34 -4.51 -2.60 -3.46
CA ILE A 34 -3.48 -2.55 -2.41
C ILE A 34 -2.38 -1.58 -2.80
N TYR A 35 -1.89 -1.64 -4.03
CA TYR A 35 -0.88 -0.71 -4.55
C TYR A 35 -1.34 0.75 -4.46
N LEU A 36 -2.56 1.06 -4.94
CA LEU A 36 -3.11 2.42 -4.86
C LEU A 36 -3.21 2.91 -3.43
N LEU A 37 -3.73 2.08 -2.53
CA LEU A 37 -3.86 2.43 -1.13
C LEU A 37 -2.51 2.74 -0.49
N GLU A 38 -1.49 1.91 -0.72
CA GLU A 38 -0.16 2.09 -0.17
C GLU A 38 0.50 3.39 -0.68
N VAL A 39 0.37 3.69 -1.97
CA VAL A 39 0.92 4.93 -2.54
C VAL A 39 0.21 6.16 -1.99
N ILE A 40 -1.11 6.14 -1.90
CA ILE A 40 -1.93 7.25 -1.39
C ILE A 40 -1.68 7.46 0.11
N SER A 41 -1.49 6.38 0.86
CA SER A 41 -1.30 6.43 2.32
C SER A 41 0.09 6.91 2.75
N GLN A 42 1.08 6.91 1.86
CA GLN A 42 2.41 7.42 2.19
C GLN A 42 2.33 8.88 2.65
N GLN A 43 2.80 9.16 3.87
CA GLN A 43 2.81 10.49 4.48
C GLN A 43 1.42 11.19 4.51
N THR A 44 0.35 10.41 4.57
CA THR A 44 -1.04 10.91 4.61
C THR A 44 -1.78 10.23 5.76
N GLN A 45 -2.57 11.00 6.50
CA GLN A 45 -3.43 10.42 7.53
C GLN A 45 -4.45 9.47 6.92
N LEU A 46 -4.72 8.37 7.61
CA LEU A 46 -5.47 7.24 7.08
C LEU A 46 -6.90 7.60 6.64
N ASP A 47 -7.59 8.44 7.40
CA ASP A 47 -8.96 8.88 7.04
C ASP A 47 -8.98 9.73 5.77
N ARG A 48 -7.93 10.52 5.55
CA ARG A 48 -7.76 11.28 4.31
C ARG A 48 -7.39 10.36 3.15
N ALA A 49 -6.49 9.42 3.39
CA ALA A 49 -6.10 8.40 2.40
C ALA A 49 -7.31 7.60 1.93
N ASP A 50 -8.20 7.21 2.83
CA ASP A 50 -9.43 6.49 2.51
C ASP A 50 -10.32 7.25 1.50
N LYS A 51 -10.52 8.55 1.71
CA LYS A 51 -11.30 9.39 0.80
C LYS A 51 -10.72 9.44 -0.60
N TYR A 52 -9.40 9.64 -0.70
CA TYR A 52 -8.72 9.68 -2.00
C TYR A 52 -8.66 8.29 -2.66
N PHE A 53 -8.42 7.25 -1.88
CA PHE A 53 -8.46 5.87 -2.37
C PHE A 53 -9.80 5.55 -3.03
N ASN A 54 -10.92 5.85 -2.36
CA ASN A 54 -12.26 5.60 -2.89
C ASN A 54 -12.51 6.35 -4.20
N LYS A 55 -12.02 7.58 -4.33
CA LYS A 55 -12.09 8.34 -5.59
C LYS A 55 -11.26 7.70 -6.69
N PHE A 56 -10.03 7.31 -6.38
CA PHE A 56 -9.12 6.71 -7.37
C PHE A 56 -9.58 5.34 -7.83
N ILE A 57 -9.99 4.47 -6.93
CA ILE A 57 -10.44 3.11 -7.31
C ILE A 57 -11.76 3.13 -8.08
N LYS A 58 -12.61 4.11 -7.83
CA LYS A 58 -13.85 4.31 -8.59
C LYS A 58 -13.57 4.77 -10.02
N GLU A 59 -12.65 5.71 -10.19
CA GLU A 59 -12.30 6.25 -11.50
C GLU A 59 -11.37 5.33 -12.29
N PHE A 60 -10.47 4.65 -11.60
CA PHE A 60 -9.46 3.75 -12.17
C PHE A 60 -9.53 2.37 -11.50
N PRO A 61 -10.57 1.57 -11.78
CA PRO A 61 -10.73 0.25 -11.16
C PRO A 61 -9.65 -0.75 -11.58
N THR A 62 -8.96 -0.50 -12.69
CA THR A 62 -7.85 -1.32 -13.18
C THR A 62 -6.63 -0.45 -13.53
N PRO A 63 -5.42 -1.03 -13.57
CA PRO A 63 -4.23 -0.32 -14.02
C PRO A 63 -4.38 0.27 -15.43
N ASN A 64 -5.07 -0.44 -16.31
CA ASN A 64 -5.29 0.00 -17.69
C ASN A 64 -6.14 1.27 -17.76
N ASP A 65 -7.13 1.43 -16.90
CA ASP A 65 -7.96 2.63 -16.85
C ASP A 65 -7.11 3.87 -16.53
N MET A 66 -6.16 3.75 -15.61
CA MET A 66 -5.22 4.83 -15.31
C MET A 66 -4.17 5.01 -16.42
N ALA A 67 -3.64 3.93 -16.96
CA ALA A 67 -2.61 3.96 -17.99
C ALA A 67 -3.07 4.64 -19.28
N THR A 68 -4.36 4.56 -19.59
CA THR A 68 -4.96 5.13 -20.80
C THR A 68 -5.54 6.53 -20.65
N THR A 69 -5.55 7.07 -19.42
CA THR A 69 -5.96 8.45 -19.16
C THR A 69 -4.80 9.43 -19.31
N SER A 70 -5.07 10.73 -19.21
CA SER A 70 -4.02 11.75 -19.18
C SER A 70 -3.40 11.91 -17.79
N PHE A 71 -2.10 12.20 -17.75
CA PHE A 71 -1.44 12.53 -16.47
C PHE A 71 -2.07 13.76 -15.81
N LYS A 72 -2.53 14.72 -16.61
CA LYS A 72 -3.24 15.91 -16.10
C LYS A 72 -4.47 15.52 -15.27
N LYS A 73 -5.25 14.53 -15.70
CA LYS A 73 -6.41 14.04 -14.95
C LYS A 73 -5.99 13.41 -13.63
N VAL A 74 -4.98 12.55 -13.65
CA VAL A 74 -4.44 11.92 -12.43
C VAL A 74 -3.95 12.98 -11.46
N LEU A 75 -3.18 13.96 -11.93
CA LEU A 75 -2.65 15.03 -11.10
C LEU A 75 -3.75 15.93 -10.52
N THR A 76 -4.80 16.21 -11.28
CA THR A 76 -5.96 16.95 -10.82
C THR A 76 -6.68 16.22 -9.67
N MET A 77 -6.86 14.92 -9.80
CA MET A 77 -7.46 14.07 -8.75
C MET A 77 -6.55 13.96 -7.51
N TRP A 78 -5.24 14.04 -7.70
CA TRP A 78 -4.24 14.03 -6.62
C TRP A 78 -4.18 15.35 -5.84
N SER A 79 -4.73 16.42 -6.38
CA SER A 79 -4.67 17.77 -5.79
C SER A 79 -5.08 17.77 -4.32
N GLY A 80 -4.27 18.41 -3.49
CA GLY A 80 -4.47 18.47 -2.05
C GLY A 80 -3.76 17.42 -1.22
N LEU A 81 -3.19 16.35 -1.82
CA LEU A 81 -2.39 15.35 -1.10
C LEU A 81 -0.93 15.78 -0.87
N GLY A 82 -0.39 16.64 -1.73
CA GLY A 82 1.02 17.01 -1.71
C GLY A 82 1.95 15.91 -2.25
N TYR A 83 3.24 16.20 -2.26
CA TYR A 83 4.26 15.27 -2.78
C TYR A 83 3.86 14.67 -4.15
N ASN A 84 3.67 15.55 -5.14
CA ASN A 84 3.13 15.23 -6.46
C ASN A 84 3.96 14.23 -7.26
N SER A 85 5.22 14.01 -6.89
CA SER A 85 6.06 12.96 -7.46
C SER A 85 5.46 11.56 -7.28
N ARG A 86 4.66 11.34 -6.23
CA ARG A 86 3.92 10.07 -6.03
C ARG A 86 2.87 9.86 -7.13
N ALA A 87 2.14 10.91 -7.48
CA ALA A 87 1.15 10.84 -8.57
C ALA A 87 1.82 10.47 -9.90
N LYS A 88 2.98 11.06 -10.19
CA LYS A 88 3.75 10.74 -11.40
C LYS A 88 4.21 9.28 -11.41
N ARG A 89 4.80 8.82 -10.31
CA ARG A 89 5.27 7.43 -10.18
C ARG A 89 4.10 6.43 -10.27
N MET A 90 2.98 6.73 -9.65
CA MET A 90 1.76 5.93 -9.73
C MET A 90 1.25 5.82 -11.18
N PHE A 91 1.24 6.92 -11.91
CA PHE A 91 0.84 6.93 -13.32
C PHE A 91 1.82 6.14 -14.21
N GLU A 92 3.12 6.29 -14.00
CA GLU A 92 4.15 5.51 -14.70
C GLU A 92 4.04 4.01 -14.38
N SER A 93 3.83 3.67 -13.11
CA SER A 93 3.62 2.29 -12.68
C SER A 93 2.37 1.66 -13.31
N SER A 94 1.29 2.43 -13.43
CA SER A 94 0.06 1.93 -14.06
C SER A 94 0.28 1.44 -15.49
N LYS A 95 1.15 2.11 -16.23
CA LYS A 95 1.52 1.71 -17.61
C LYS A 95 2.30 0.40 -17.62
N ILE A 96 3.26 0.25 -16.71
CA ILE A 96 4.06 -0.97 -16.60
C ILE A 96 3.16 -2.15 -16.20
N ILE A 97 2.26 -1.95 -15.23
CA ILE A 97 1.34 -2.99 -14.76
C ILE A 97 0.32 -3.35 -15.84
N ALA A 98 -0.19 -2.36 -16.59
CA ALA A 98 -1.11 -2.60 -17.71
C ALA A 98 -0.47 -3.43 -18.82
N GLU A 99 0.83 -3.26 -19.06
CA GLU A 99 1.59 -4.00 -20.07
C GLU A 99 1.97 -5.42 -19.60
N LYS A 100 2.44 -5.56 -18.37
CA LYS A 100 3.04 -6.81 -17.84
C LYS A 100 2.15 -7.62 -16.91
N SER A 101 1.13 -7.05 -16.31
CA SER A 101 0.35 -7.58 -15.18
C SER A 101 1.13 -7.67 -13.85
N PHE A 102 0.40 -7.74 -12.73
CA PHE A 102 1.00 -7.98 -11.41
C PHE A 102 1.63 -9.37 -11.30
N ASP A 103 1.01 -10.38 -11.90
CA ASP A 103 1.51 -11.76 -11.80
C ASP A 103 2.84 -11.93 -12.54
N ASP A 104 3.04 -11.21 -13.65
CA ASP A 104 4.31 -11.20 -14.38
C ASP A 104 5.42 -10.44 -13.64
N LEU A 105 5.05 -9.44 -12.84
CA LEU A 105 5.97 -8.68 -12.01
C LEU A 105 6.36 -9.42 -10.72
N TYR A 106 5.50 -10.33 -10.25
CA TYR A 106 5.71 -11.09 -9.03
C TYR A 106 7.03 -11.90 -9.09
N PRO A 107 7.83 -11.95 -8.03
CA PRO A 107 7.64 -11.30 -6.71
C PRO A 107 8.35 -9.95 -6.59
N ASP A 108 8.94 -9.41 -7.64
CA ASP A 108 9.77 -8.21 -7.64
C ASP A 108 8.98 -6.97 -8.03
N PHE A 109 8.24 -6.40 -7.07
CA PHE A 109 7.47 -5.17 -7.28
C PHE A 109 8.31 -3.90 -7.13
N GLN A 110 9.56 -3.99 -6.67
CA GLN A 110 10.46 -2.84 -6.57
C GLN A 110 10.91 -2.33 -7.95
N GLN A 111 10.70 -3.08 -9.02
CA GLN A 111 10.88 -2.59 -10.38
C GLN A 111 9.85 -1.52 -10.78
N LEU A 112 8.76 -1.35 -10.03
CA LEU A 112 7.80 -0.27 -10.22
C LEU A 112 8.33 1.04 -9.62
N PRO A 113 8.19 2.18 -10.35
CA PRO A 113 8.61 3.48 -9.84
C PRO A 113 8.01 3.82 -8.47
N GLY A 114 8.87 4.14 -7.51
CA GLY A 114 8.47 4.54 -6.17
C GLY A 114 8.07 3.41 -5.22
N VAL A 115 8.16 2.14 -5.65
CA VAL A 115 7.91 0.98 -4.79
C VAL A 115 9.20 0.57 -4.10
N GLY A 116 9.24 0.76 -2.78
CA GLY A 116 10.31 0.28 -1.92
C GLY A 116 9.96 -1.04 -1.24
N PRO A 117 10.84 -1.52 -0.32
CA PRO A 117 10.62 -2.79 0.38
C PRO A 117 9.31 -2.85 1.17
N TYR A 118 8.91 -1.75 1.80
CA TYR A 118 7.64 -1.69 2.54
C TYR A 118 6.43 -1.94 1.64
N THR A 119 6.31 -1.19 0.53
CA THR A 119 5.17 -1.32 -0.40
C THR A 119 5.17 -2.68 -1.08
N GLU A 120 6.33 -3.19 -1.47
CA GLU A 120 6.45 -4.55 -2.01
C GLU A 120 5.95 -5.60 -1.02
N ASN A 121 6.39 -5.53 0.23
CA ASN A 121 5.96 -6.47 1.27
C ASN A 121 4.47 -6.35 1.59
N ALA A 122 3.89 -5.16 1.52
CA ALA A 122 2.45 -4.98 1.65
C ALA A 122 1.68 -5.68 0.53
N ILE A 123 2.12 -5.55 -0.73
CA ILE A 123 1.52 -6.23 -1.87
C ILE A 123 1.66 -7.75 -1.72
N LEU A 124 2.85 -8.25 -1.41
CA LEU A 124 3.13 -9.68 -1.22
C LEU A 124 2.26 -10.27 -0.10
N SER A 125 2.15 -9.57 1.02
CA SER A 125 1.36 -10.03 2.17
C SER A 125 -0.15 -10.04 1.89
N PHE A 126 -0.68 -8.93 1.39
CA PHE A 126 -2.14 -8.74 1.28
C PHE A 126 -2.72 -9.31 -0.01
N ALA A 127 -2.00 -9.24 -1.13
CA ALA A 127 -2.50 -9.75 -2.40
C ALA A 127 -2.08 -11.20 -2.68
N TYR A 128 -0.88 -11.58 -2.28
CA TYR A 128 -0.30 -12.91 -2.58
C TYR A 128 -0.21 -13.82 -1.35
N ASN A 129 -0.72 -13.36 -0.21
CA ASN A 129 -0.75 -14.11 1.06
C ASN A 129 0.63 -14.65 1.50
N GLU A 130 1.68 -13.89 1.21
CA GLU A 130 3.03 -14.24 1.64
C GLU A 130 3.28 -13.87 3.10
N GLN A 131 4.05 -14.67 3.81
CA GLN A 131 4.42 -14.42 5.20
C GLN A 131 5.64 -13.50 5.28
N VAL A 132 5.43 -12.23 4.95
CA VAL A 132 6.44 -11.18 5.01
C VAL A 132 5.98 -10.06 5.93
N ILE A 133 6.94 -9.31 6.48
CA ILE A 133 6.66 -8.16 7.35
C ILE A 133 6.91 -6.88 6.57
N ALA A 134 5.89 -6.02 6.49
CA ALA A 134 6.02 -4.69 5.97
C ALA A 134 6.43 -3.73 7.10
N GLU A 135 7.70 -3.33 7.14
CA GLU A 135 8.23 -2.37 8.12
C GLU A 135 8.25 -0.96 7.54
N ALA A 136 7.53 -0.05 8.18
CA ALA A 136 7.55 1.36 7.80
C ALA A 136 8.91 2.03 8.13
N VAL A 137 9.31 3.01 7.32
CA VAL A 137 10.54 3.79 7.53
C VAL A 137 10.59 4.44 8.92
N SER A 138 9.44 4.93 9.42
CA SER A 138 9.31 5.49 10.76
C SER A 138 9.69 4.50 11.86
N TYR A 139 9.37 3.22 11.70
CA TYR A 139 9.73 2.17 12.65
C TYR A 139 11.24 1.87 12.61
N THR A 140 11.83 1.78 11.43
CA THR A 140 13.28 1.58 11.28
C THR A 140 14.08 2.73 11.87
N HIS A 141 13.62 3.96 11.77
CA HIS A 141 14.23 5.12 12.42
C HIS A 141 14.18 5.03 13.95
N LEU A 142 13.04 4.68 14.52
CA LEU A 142 12.91 4.48 15.98
C LEU A 142 13.86 3.38 16.48
N ARG A 143 13.92 2.26 15.79
CA ARG A 143 14.79 1.14 16.12
C ARG A 143 16.28 1.51 16.06
N ALA A 144 16.69 2.32 15.11
CA ALA A 144 18.07 2.82 15.02
C ALA A 144 18.44 3.73 16.19
N HIS A 145 17.49 4.47 16.77
CA HIS A 145 17.68 5.29 17.97
C HIS A 145 17.69 4.47 19.26
N GLU A 146 16.97 3.36 19.32
CA GLU A 146 16.92 2.48 20.51
C GLU A 146 18.18 1.63 20.67
N THR A 147 18.96 1.40 19.65
CA THR A 147 20.18 0.59 19.68
C THR A 147 21.46 1.38 20.00
N VAL A 148 21.33 2.67 20.27
CA VAL A 148 22.41 3.54 20.75
C VAL A 148 22.25 3.81 22.22
#